data_73029bb7bc44a9c88ecfa290da3edc07
#
_entry.id   73029bb7bc44a9c88ecfa290da3edc07
#
_cell.length_a   1.000
_cell.length_b   1.000
_cell.length_c   1.000
_cell.angle_alpha   90.00
_cell.angle_beta   90.00
_cell.angle_gamma   90.00
#
_symmetry.space_group_name_H-M   'P 1'
#
loop_
_entity.id
_entity.type
_entity.pdbx_description
1 polymer ?
#
loop_
_entity_poly.entity_id
_entity_poly.type
_entity_poly.pdbx_seq_one_letter_code
_entity_poly.pdbx_strand_id
1 'polypeptide(L)'
;PIQFYFQKILRISEVEEVEENIALNTLGTIIHETLRVLYEPFIGKFISESDIENCFTKIDAEVLNQFKLVYKEGEIKKGRNLLAFEVAKRNILNFLKVEQESIKNGDAIKIIALETTFERSLNHPNLPFPVLIKGNVDRIEERNNVIRIIDYKTGKVEKPSLILKSWNGLIDDIKYDKIIQILAYAFMYESHVNGKNMEAGIISFKNLKSGFLPFNFKVEKEET
;
A
#
# COMPACT_ATOMS: atom_id res chain seq x y z
N PRO A 1 21.81 -6.56 0.34
CA PRO A 1 22.63 -6.99 1.48
C PRO A 1 23.48 -5.85 2.05
N ILE A 2 24.21 -5.08 1.21
CA ILE A 2 25.10 -4.00 1.67
C ILE A 2 24.31 -2.88 2.37
N GLN A 3 23.23 -2.40 1.80
CA GLN A 3 22.38 -1.37 2.39
C GLN A 3 21.81 -1.82 3.74
N PHE A 4 21.36 -3.07 3.85
CA PHE A 4 20.91 -3.65 5.13
C PHE A 4 22.04 -3.62 6.16
N TYR A 5 23.26 -4.00 5.76
CA TYR A 5 24.42 -3.97 6.65
C TYR A 5 24.71 -2.57 7.18
N PHE A 6 24.73 -1.55 6.30
CA PHE A 6 24.96 -0.17 6.73
C PHE A 6 23.84 0.34 7.63
N GLN A 7 22.58 0.15 7.25
CA GLN A 7 21.44 0.73 7.98
C GLN A 7 21.12 -0.03 9.28
N LYS A 8 21.17 -1.39 9.28
CA LYS A 8 20.70 -2.21 10.40
C LYS A 8 21.81 -2.67 11.33
N ILE A 9 22.99 -2.94 10.80
CA ILE A 9 24.13 -3.41 11.60
C ILE A 9 24.99 -2.23 12.06
N LEU A 10 25.44 -1.39 11.12
CA LEU A 10 26.27 -0.25 11.43
C LEU A 10 25.47 0.99 11.90
N ARG A 11 24.16 0.99 11.74
CA ARG A 11 23.24 2.08 12.08
C ARG A 11 23.65 3.43 11.46
N ILE A 12 24.24 3.36 10.27
CA ILE A 12 24.56 4.55 9.47
C ILE A 12 23.27 4.95 8.78
N SER A 13 22.72 6.11 9.15
CA SER A 13 21.62 6.75 8.42
C SER A 13 22.19 7.56 7.26
N GLU A 14 21.52 7.55 6.12
CA GLU A 14 21.77 8.53 5.08
C GLU A 14 21.52 9.94 5.64
N VAL A 15 22.40 10.88 5.28
CA VAL A 15 22.19 12.29 5.61
C VAL A 15 20.92 12.73 4.89
N GLU A 16 19.97 13.35 5.62
CA GLU A 16 18.79 13.96 4.99
C GLU A 16 19.28 15.07 4.04
N GLU A 17 19.34 14.76 2.73
CA GLU A 17 19.55 15.77 1.71
C GLU A 17 18.28 16.63 1.63
N VAL A 18 18.46 17.95 1.61
CA VAL A 18 17.35 18.88 1.38
C VAL A 18 16.91 18.71 -0.08
N GLU A 19 15.72 18.11 -0.26
CA GLU A 19 15.15 17.92 -1.60
C GLU A 19 14.68 19.27 -2.17
N GLU A 20 15.37 19.82 -3.15
CA GLU A 20 14.87 20.99 -3.90
C GLU A 20 13.54 20.70 -4.63
N ASN A 21 13.39 19.46 -5.07
CA ASN A 21 12.16 18.95 -5.70
C ASN A 21 11.72 17.66 -5.02
N ILE A 22 10.42 17.54 -4.84
CA ILE A 22 9.81 16.36 -4.22
C ILE A 22 10.14 15.10 -5.02
N ALA A 23 10.81 14.14 -4.36
CA ALA A 23 11.10 12.83 -4.94
C ALA A 23 9.83 11.98 -5.03
N LEU A 24 9.86 10.92 -5.87
CA LEU A 24 8.70 10.05 -6.08
C LEU A 24 8.31 9.25 -4.82
N ASN A 25 9.29 8.89 -3.99
CA ASN A 25 9.03 8.24 -2.70
C ASN A 25 8.36 9.19 -1.71
N THR A 26 8.82 10.45 -1.61
CA THR A 26 8.22 11.49 -0.78
C THR A 26 6.79 11.77 -1.19
N LEU A 27 6.50 11.86 -2.51
CA LEU A 27 5.15 11.96 -3.04
C LEU A 27 4.29 10.76 -2.65
N GLY A 28 4.87 9.54 -2.69
CA GLY A 28 4.21 8.32 -2.23
C GLY A 28 3.78 8.43 -0.77
N THR A 29 4.70 8.79 0.11
CA THR A 29 4.44 8.98 1.54
C THR A 29 3.31 9.98 1.79
N ILE A 30 3.30 11.11 1.08
CA ILE A 30 2.24 12.13 1.20
C ILE A 30 0.87 11.56 0.83
N ILE A 31 0.78 10.76 -0.24
CA ILE A 31 -0.48 10.15 -0.67
C ILE A 31 -0.96 9.13 0.38
N HIS A 32 -0.07 8.26 0.87
CA HIS A 32 -0.40 7.24 1.87
C HIS A 32 -0.88 7.89 3.17
N GLU A 33 -0.14 8.87 3.70
CA GLU A 33 -0.49 9.56 4.94
C GLU A 33 -1.81 10.36 4.80
N THR A 34 -2.03 10.99 3.64
CA THR A 34 -3.31 11.66 3.39
C THR A 34 -4.47 10.66 3.42
N LEU A 35 -4.34 9.53 2.75
CA LEU A 35 -5.38 8.49 2.76
C LEU A 35 -5.56 7.93 4.17
N ARG A 36 -4.48 7.68 4.92
CA ARG A 36 -4.57 7.24 6.31
C ARG A 36 -5.44 8.18 7.13
N VAL A 37 -5.14 9.49 7.09
CA VAL A 37 -5.89 10.49 7.88
C VAL A 37 -7.36 10.59 7.43
N LEU A 38 -7.63 10.54 6.11
CA LEU A 38 -9.00 10.60 5.60
C LEU A 38 -9.84 9.39 6.02
N TYR A 39 -9.24 8.20 6.10
CA TYR A 39 -9.95 6.96 6.45
C TYR A 39 -9.89 6.58 7.94
N GLU A 40 -9.01 7.18 8.73
CA GLU A 40 -8.84 6.91 10.16
C GLU A 40 -10.16 6.96 10.98
N PRO A 41 -11.10 7.91 10.73
CA PRO A 41 -12.39 7.95 11.44
C PRO A 41 -13.30 6.74 11.19
N PHE A 42 -13.01 5.96 10.16
CA PHE A 42 -13.83 4.84 9.71
C PHE A 42 -13.25 3.47 10.11
N ILE A 43 -12.14 3.42 10.85
CA ILE A 43 -11.58 2.16 11.36
C ILE A 43 -12.63 1.44 12.20
N GLY A 44 -12.85 0.16 11.88
CA GLY A 44 -13.86 -0.69 12.52
C GLY A 44 -15.30 -0.50 12.01
N LYS A 45 -15.54 0.41 11.06
CA LYS A 45 -16.88 0.73 10.55
C LYS A 45 -17.02 0.42 9.06
N PHE A 46 -18.24 0.16 8.62
CA PHE A 46 -18.58 0.18 7.21
C PHE A 46 -18.63 1.62 6.71
N ILE A 47 -18.04 1.87 5.55
CA ILE A 47 -18.00 3.20 4.93
C ILE A 47 -19.27 3.39 4.10
N SER A 48 -19.92 4.53 4.27
CA SER A 48 -21.05 4.97 3.45
C SER A 48 -20.62 5.92 2.34
N GLU A 49 -21.51 6.14 1.37
CA GLU A 49 -21.29 7.15 0.34
C GLU A 49 -21.08 8.56 0.92
N SER A 50 -21.86 8.93 1.94
CA SER A 50 -21.73 10.23 2.63
C SER A 50 -20.39 10.39 3.35
N ASP A 51 -19.79 9.30 3.83
CA ASP A 51 -18.45 9.34 4.44
C ASP A 51 -17.39 9.70 3.38
N ILE A 52 -17.48 9.13 2.18
CA ILE A 52 -16.59 9.46 1.07
C ILE A 52 -16.83 10.91 0.60
N GLU A 53 -18.07 11.39 0.56
CA GLU A 53 -18.37 12.78 0.25
C GLU A 53 -17.71 13.76 1.23
N ASN A 54 -17.74 13.44 2.51
CA ASN A 54 -17.01 14.19 3.53
C ASN A 54 -15.48 14.17 3.31
N CYS A 55 -14.92 13.07 2.83
CA CYS A 55 -13.50 13.00 2.49
C CYS A 55 -13.14 13.98 1.36
N PHE A 56 -13.99 14.11 0.32
CA PHE A 56 -13.72 15.04 -0.78
C PHE A 56 -13.50 16.47 -0.29
N THR A 57 -14.26 16.92 0.70
CA THR A 57 -14.15 18.30 1.23
C THR A 57 -12.84 18.57 1.96
N LYS A 58 -12.13 17.52 2.40
CA LYS A 58 -10.91 17.59 3.21
C LYS A 58 -9.63 17.41 2.40
N ILE A 59 -9.71 16.95 1.14
CA ILE A 59 -8.52 16.58 0.34
C ILE A 59 -7.51 17.73 0.30
N ASP A 60 -7.92 18.95 -0.08
CA ASP A 60 -7.01 20.07 -0.29
C ASP A 60 -6.27 20.45 1.00
N ALA A 61 -6.98 20.51 2.10
CA ALA A 61 -6.42 20.86 3.40
C ALA A 61 -5.47 19.77 3.89
N GLU A 62 -5.85 18.50 3.75
CA GLU A 62 -5.05 17.39 4.26
C GLU A 62 -3.80 17.14 3.40
N VAL A 63 -3.91 17.18 2.07
CA VAL A 63 -2.74 17.10 1.20
C VAL A 63 -1.75 18.22 1.53
N LEU A 64 -2.23 19.46 1.72
CA LEU A 64 -1.36 20.58 2.10
C LEU A 64 -0.69 20.35 3.45
N ASN A 65 -1.42 19.79 4.42
CA ASN A 65 -0.90 19.44 5.73
C ASN A 65 0.23 18.41 5.63
N GLN A 66 0.00 17.31 4.90
CA GLN A 66 1.00 16.26 4.71
C GLN A 66 2.23 16.75 3.93
N PHE A 67 2.06 17.62 2.93
CA PHE A 67 3.20 18.25 2.28
C PHE A 67 4.07 19.04 3.27
N LYS A 68 3.46 19.82 4.16
CA LYS A 68 4.21 20.59 5.19
C LYS A 68 4.92 19.67 6.19
N LEU A 69 4.31 18.55 6.57
CA LEU A 69 4.90 17.61 7.53
C LEU A 69 6.07 16.83 6.94
N VAL A 70 5.92 16.36 5.70
CA VAL A 70 6.90 15.47 5.06
C VAL A 70 7.98 16.28 4.33
N TYR A 71 7.63 17.40 3.70
CA TYR A 71 8.52 18.21 2.87
C TYR A 71 8.98 19.49 3.55
N LYS A 72 9.09 19.54 4.82
CA LYS A 72 9.42 20.57 5.83
C LYS A 72 9.80 21.99 5.35
N GLU A 73 10.58 22.19 4.29
CA GLU A 73 11.23 23.48 3.95
C GLU A 73 11.04 23.95 2.51
N GLY A 74 10.24 23.29 1.69
CA GLY A 74 10.11 23.62 0.28
C GLY A 74 8.93 24.55 -0.07
N GLU A 75 9.11 25.39 -1.09
CA GLU A 75 8.00 26.15 -1.65
C GLU A 75 7.06 25.24 -2.47
N ILE A 76 5.89 24.96 -1.90
CA ILE A 76 4.89 24.06 -2.51
C ILE A 76 4.19 24.72 -3.68
N LYS A 77 4.13 26.06 -3.70
CA LYS A 77 3.28 26.84 -4.63
C LYS A 77 3.91 27.13 -5.99
N LYS A 78 5.12 26.65 -6.27
CA LYS A 78 5.83 26.93 -7.53
C LYS A 78 6.49 25.68 -8.13
N GLY A 79 6.70 25.73 -9.44
CA GLY A 79 7.50 24.77 -10.19
C GLY A 79 7.03 23.31 -10.08
N ARG A 80 7.98 22.40 -9.94
CA ARG A 80 7.73 20.95 -9.84
C ARG A 80 6.98 20.55 -8.59
N ASN A 81 7.15 21.28 -7.50
CA ASN A 81 6.48 20.97 -6.23
C ASN A 81 4.98 21.25 -6.32
N LEU A 82 4.57 22.32 -6.99
CA LEU A 82 3.16 22.58 -7.30
C LEU A 82 2.57 21.44 -8.16
N LEU A 83 3.31 20.97 -9.16
CA LEU A 83 2.88 19.84 -9.98
C LEU A 83 2.70 18.57 -9.14
N ALA A 84 3.66 18.26 -8.26
CA ALA A 84 3.58 17.11 -7.37
C ALA A 84 2.37 17.22 -6.42
N PHE A 85 2.10 18.41 -5.89
CA PHE A 85 0.92 18.70 -5.06
C PHE A 85 -0.40 18.42 -5.81
N GLU A 86 -0.54 18.93 -7.02
CA GLU A 86 -1.72 18.72 -7.86
C GLU A 86 -1.86 17.24 -8.29
N VAL A 87 -0.75 16.55 -8.53
CA VAL A 87 -0.75 15.09 -8.82
C VAL A 87 -1.22 14.30 -7.60
N ALA A 88 -0.75 14.62 -6.39
CA ALA A 88 -1.22 13.96 -5.17
C ALA A 88 -2.73 14.14 -4.98
N LYS A 89 -3.22 15.38 -5.06
CA LYS A 89 -4.65 15.69 -4.98
C LYS A 89 -5.47 14.91 -5.99
N ARG A 90 -5.03 14.90 -7.25
CA ARG A 90 -5.71 14.20 -8.34
C ARG A 90 -5.76 12.69 -8.10
N ASN A 91 -4.66 12.10 -7.64
CA ASN A 91 -4.61 10.68 -7.34
C ASN A 91 -5.59 10.30 -6.23
N ILE A 92 -5.61 11.06 -5.13
CA ILE A 92 -6.52 10.85 -4.00
C ILE A 92 -7.98 11.05 -4.44
N LEU A 93 -8.27 12.13 -5.16
CA LEU A 93 -9.60 12.41 -5.68
C LEU A 93 -10.11 11.27 -6.58
N ASN A 94 -9.28 10.79 -7.49
CA ASN A 94 -9.66 9.70 -8.39
C ASN A 94 -9.87 8.39 -7.63
N PHE A 95 -9.04 8.11 -6.62
CA PHE A 95 -9.20 6.94 -5.77
C PHE A 95 -10.53 6.98 -5.00
N LEU A 96 -10.84 8.09 -4.35
CA LEU A 96 -12.12 8.27 -3.63
C LEU A 96 -13.33 8.14 -4.55
N LYS A 97 -13.24 8.65 -5.80
CA LYS A 97 -14.31 8.47 -6.79
C LYS A 97 -14.54 7.00 -7.15
N VAL A 98 -13.46 6.22 -7.32
CA VAL A 98 -13.57 4.78 -7.58
C VAL A 98 -14.21 4.07 -6.39
N GLU A 99 -13.85 4.43 -5.16
CA GLU A 99 -14.48 3.85 -3.96
C GLU A 99 -15.94 4.26 -3.82
N GLN A 100 -16.28 5.52 -4.06
CA GLN A 100 -17.66 5.99 -4.03
C GLN A 100 -18.53 5.21 -5.03
N GLU A 101 -18.05 5.04 -6.26
CA GLU A 101 -18.74 4.25 -7.30
C GLU A 101 -18.90 2.79 -6.89
N SER A 102 -17.88 2.21 -6.28
CA SER A 102 -17.93 0.83 -5.76
C SER A 102 -19.02 0.69 -4.68
N ILE A 103 -19.10 1.61 -3.74
CA ILE A 103 -20.13 1.63 -2.68
C ILE A 103 -21.53 1.81 -3.30
N LYS A 104 -21.70 2.73 -4.27
CA LYS A 104 -22.95 2.92 -5.01
C LYS A 104 -23.42 1.66 -5.71
N ASN A 105 -22.47 0.87 -6.22
CA ASN A 105 -22.75 -0.41 -6.88
C ASN A 105 -23.00 -1.57 -5.88
N GLY A 106 -23.02 -1.29 -4.58
CA GLY A 106 -23.40 -2.23 -3.53
C GLY A 106 -22.25 -2.90 -2.79
N ASP A 107 -21.00 -2.48 -3.02
CA ASP A 107 -19.89 -3.01 -2.24
C ASP A 107 -19.97 -2.55 -0.77
N ALA A 108 -19.86 -3.50 0.15
CA ALA A 108 -19.76 -3.25 1.58
C ALA A 108 -18.27 -3.22 1.96
N ILE A 109 -17.76 -2.03 2.31
CA ILE A 109 -16.35 -1.83 2.66
C ILE A 109 -16.23 -1.45 4.12
N LYS A 110 -15.48 -2.23 4.90
CA LYS A 110 -15.15 -1.96 6.29
C LYS A 110 -13.65 -1.83 6.45
N ILE A 111 -13.16 -0.68 6.94
CA ILE A 111 -11.75 -0.49 7.24
C ILE A 111 -11.40 -1.25 8.52
N ILE A 112 -10.34 -2.04 8.47
CA ILE A 112 -9.84 -2.80 9.62
C ILE A 112 -8.60 -2.13 10.20
N ALA A 113 -7.61 -1.81 9.35
CA ALA A 113 -6.37 -1.17 9.78
C ALA A 113 -5.80 -0.31 8.64
N LEU A 114 -5.04 0.73 9.02
CA LEU A 114 -4.37 1.66 8.11
C LEU A 114 -2.96 1.90 8.63
N GLU A 115 -1.95 1.87 7.73
CA GLU A 115 -0.53 2.13 8.06
C GLU A 115 -0.13 1.44 9.36
N THR A 116 -0.46 0.16 9.49
CA THR A 116 -0.29 -0.58 10.74
C THR A 116 0.84 -1.59 10.61
N THR A 117 1.73 -1.57 11.60
CA THR A 117 2.84 -2.52 11.66
C THR A 117 2.35 -3.86 12.21
N PHE A 118 2.61 -4.91 11.47
CA PHE A 118 2.42 -6.30 11.89
C PHE A 118 3.76 -7.01 11.96
N GLU A 119 3.81 -8.03 12.82
CA GLU A 119 4.97 -8.90 12.93
C GLU A 119 4.55 -10.35 13.21
N ARG A 120 5.31 -11.29 12.66
CA ARG A 120 5.09 -12.72 12.89
C ARG A 120 6.39 -13.49 12.77
N SER A 121 6.63 -14.41 13.69
CA SER A 121 7.77 -15.33 13.63
C SER A 121 7.51 -16.45 12.62
N LEU A 122 8.45 -16.64 11.73
CA LEU A 122 8.55 -17.79 10.84
C LEU A 122 9.44 -18.85 11.51
N ASN A 123 8.82 -19.97 11.89
CA ASN A 123 9.51 -21.13 12.40
C ASN A 123 9.53 -22.23 11.33
N HIS A 124 10.71 -22.67 10.91
CA HIS A 124 10.83 -23.74 9.93
C HIS A 124 11.97 -24.68 10.31
N PRO A 125 11.83 -26.03 10.14
CA PRO A 125 12.86 -26.99 10.55
C PRO A 125 14.25 -26.75 9.97
N ASN A 126 14.33 -26.15 8.78
CA ASN A 126 15.59 -25.83 8.11
C ASN A 126 16.20 -24.49 8.55
N LEU A 127 15.54 -23.74 9.45
CA LEU A 127 16.07 -22.50 9.99
C LEU A 127 16.69 -22.78 11.36
N PRO A 128 17.93 -22.32 11.64
CA PRO A 128 18.60 -22.55 12.93
C PRO A 128 17.97 -21.74 14.09
N PHE A 129 17.14 -20.74 13.77
CA PHE A 129 16.43 -19.90 14.72
C PHE A 129 15.17 -19.32 14.07
N PRO A 130 14.17 -18.90 14.88
CA PRO A 130 12.99 -18.21 14.38
C PRO A 130 13.36 -16.90 13.65
N VAL A 131 12.76 -16.65 12.50
CA VAL A 131 12.93 -15.40 11.75
C VAL A 131 11.71 -14.52 11.96
N LEU A 132 11.90 -13.33 12.56
CA LEU A 132 10.83 -12.36 12.71
C LEU A 132 10.61 -11.61 11.40
N ILE A 133 9.44 -11.78 10.80
CA ILE A 133 8.98 -11.00 9.65
C ILE A 133 8.15 -9.84 10.20
N LYS A 134 8.54 -8.60 9.83
CA LYS A 134 7.90 -7.37 10.28
C LYS A 134 7.74 -6.42 9.12
N GLY A 135 6.58 -5.75 9.04
CA GLY A 135 6.31 -4.77 8.01
C GLY A 135 5.11 -3.88 8.34
N ASN A 136 5.05 -2.74 7.68
CA ASN A 136 3.92 -1.82 7.73
C ASN A 136 2.99 -2.12 6.56
N VAL A 137 1.70 -2.34 6.84
CA VAL A 137 0.67 -2.61 5.84
C VAL A 137 -0.14 -1.35 5.65
N ASP A 138 -0.27 -0.90 4.39
CA ASP A 138 -0.91 0.38 4.08
C ASP A 138 -2.41 0.38 4.43
N ARG A 139 -3.13 -0.69 4.04
CA ARG A 139 -4.56 -0.83 4.34
C ARG A 139 -4.98 -2.29 4.46
N ILE A 140 -5.78 -2.57 5.47
CA ILE A 140 -6.54 -3.82 5.58
C ILE A 140 -8.01 -3.47 5.65
N GLU A 141 -8.79 -4.09 4.78
CA GLU A 141 -10.24 -3.92 4.72
C GLU A 141 -10.96 -5.26 4.64
N GLU A 142 -12.21 -5.26 5.04
CA GLU A 142 -13.16 -6.29 4.68
C GLU A 142 -14.06 -5.74 3.57
N ARG A 143 -14.03 -6.40 2.41
CA ARG A 143 -14.91 -6.04 1.30
C ARG A 143 -15.75 -7.24 0.90
N ASN A 144 -17.06 -7.11 1.02
CA ASN A 144 -18.00 -8.20 0.71
C ASN A 144 -17.66 -9.52 1.42
N ASN A 145 -17.31 -9.44 2.72
CA ASN A 145 -16.89 -10.56 3.56
C ASN A 145 -15.55 -11.22 3.19
N VAL A 146 -14.74 -10.59 2.34
CA VAL A 146 -13.36 -10.99 2.02
C VAL A 146 -12.40 -9.99 2.66
N ILE A 147 -11.40 -10.50 3.38
CA ILE A 147 -10.32 -9.66 3.90
C ILE A 147 -9.37 -9.31 2.76
N ARG A 148 -9.12 -8.02 2.56
CA ARG A 148 -8.14 -7.54 1.58
C ARG A 148 -6.98 -6.85 2.28
N ILE A 149 -5.79 -7.33 1.98
CA ILE A 149 -4.52 -6.69 2.37
C ILE A 149 -4.03 -5.93 1.16
N ILE A 150 -3.95 -4.63 1.29
CA ILE A 150 -3.73 -3.71 0.18
C ILE A 150 -2.43 -2.96 0.40
N ASP A 151 -1.57 -2.98 -0.62
CA ASP A 151 -0.41 -2.14 -0.74
C ASP A 151 -0.67 -1.07 -1.82
N TYR A 152 -0.43 0.19 -1.49
CA TYR A 152 -0.60 1.30 -2.41
C TYR A 152 0.68 1.56 -3.21
N LYS A 153 0.55 1.69 -4.52
CA LYS A 153 1.69 2.04 -5.39
C LYS A 153 1.38 3.28 -6.23
N THR A 154 2.19 4.31 -6.08
CA THR A 154 2.10 5.53 -6.91
C THR A 154 2.58 5.30 -8.33
N GLY A 155 3.41 4.26 -8.55
CA GLY A 155 3.83 3.78 -9.87
C GLY A 155 2.76 2.94 -10.57
N LYS A 156 2.99 2.65 -11.87
CA LYS A 156 2.13 1.75 -12.64
C LYS A 156 2.38 0.29 -12.22
N VAL A 157 1.31 -0.41 -11.88
CA VAL A 157 1.33 -1.87 -11.67
C VAL A 157 0.28 -2.48 -12.58
N GLU A 158 0.62 -3.58 -13.21
CA GLU A 158 -0.26 -4.32 -14.11
C GLU A 158 -0.49 -5.74 -13.59
N LYS A 159 -1.67 -6.30 -13.89
CA LYS A 159 -2.07 -7.63 -13.42
C LYS A 159 -1.02 -8.73 -13.67
N PRO A 160 -0.33 -8.80 -14.83
CA PRO A 160 0.68 -9.83 -15.05
C PRO A 160 1.85 -9.82 -14.06
N SER A 161 2.19 -8.65 -13.48
CA SER A 161 3.28 -8.54 -12.51
C SER A 161 2.97 -9.14 -11.14
N LEU A 162 1.69 -9.50 -10.89
CA LEU A 162 1.23 -10.14 -9.66
C LEU A 162 0.80 -11.60 -9.87
N ILE A 163 1.17 -12.17 -11.01
CA ILE A 163 0.91 -13.59 -11.33
C ILE A 163 2.22 -14.36 -11.19
N LEU A 164 2.25 -15.28 -10.25
CA LEU A 164 3.34 -16.24 -10.08
C LEU A 164 2.98 -17.56 -10.75
N LYS A 165 3.87 -18.12 -11.56
CA LYS A 165 3.69 -19.39 -12.24
C LYS A 165 4.43 -20.54 -11.56
N SER A 166 5.52 -20.24 -10.87
CA SER A 166 6.35 -21.19 -10.15
C SER A 166 6.97 -20.52 -8.92
N TRP A 167 7.12 -21.27 -7.84
CA TRP A 167 7.86 -20.81 -6.67
C TRP A 167 9.38 -20.81 -6.89
N ASN A 168 9.86 -21.61 -7.87
CA ASN A 168 11.26 -21.64 -8.23
C ASN A 168 11.65 -20.28 -8.84
N GLY A 169 12.75 -19.71 -8.34
CA GLY A 169 13.28 -18.44 -8.83
C GLY A 169 12.55 -17.20 -8.31
N LEU A 170 11.59 -17.33 -7.39
CA LEU A 170 10.87 -16.20 -6.80
C LEU A 170 11.82 -15.15 -6.18
N ILE A 171 12.92 -15.60 -5.56
CA ILE A 171 13.90 -14.75 -4.89
C ILE A 171 15.06 -14.33 -5.80
N ASP A 172 15.16 -14.88 -7.00
CA ASP A 172 16.29 -14.66 -7.90
C ASP A 172 16.05 -13.49 -8.86
N ASP A 173 14.79 -13.07 -9.02
CA ASP A 173 14.41 -12.04 -9.98
C ASP A 173 13.67 -10.89 -9.27
N ILE A 174 14.23 -9.69 -9.38
CA ILE A 174 13.69 -8.45 -8.78
C ILE A 174 12.26 -8.10 -9.25
N LYS A 175 11.82 -8.65 -10.39
CA LYS A 175 10.44 -8.43 -10.88
C LYS A 175 9.38 -8.94 -9.91
N TYR A 176 9.76 -9.87 -9.01
CA TYR A 176 8.87 -10.46 -8.00
C TYR A 176 8.88 -9.73 -6.65
N ASP A 177 9.61 -8.61 -6.53
CA ASP A 177 9.71 -7.80 -5.30
C ASP A 177 8.32 -7.50 -4.68
N LYS A 178 7.37 -7.12 -5.54
CA LYS A 178 5.99 -6.81 -5.13
C LYS A 178 5.22 -8.05 -4.66
N ILE A 179 5.43 -9.18 -5.33
CA ILE A 179 4.82 -10.45 -4.91
C ILE A 179 5.35 -10.86 -3.53
N ILE A 180 6.66 -10.77 -3.32
CA ILE A 180 7.28 -11.10 -2.02
C ILE A 180 6.72 -10.18 -0.94
N GLN A 181 6.59 -8.87 -1.21
CA GLN A 181 6.05 -7.90 -0.26
C GLN A 181 4.61 -8.25 0.16
N ILE A 182 3.70 -8.45 -0.79
CA ILE A 182 2.29 -8.74 -0.47
C ILE A 182 2.10 -10.12 0.17
N LEU A 183 2.93 -11.11 -0.18
CA LEU A 183 2.93 -12.42 0.49
C LEU A 183 3.43 -12.32 1.93
N ALA A 184 4.45 -11.51 2.19
CA ALA A 184 4.91 -11.24 3.55
C ALA A 184 3.82 -10.57 4.39
N TYR A 185 3.08 -9.61 3.82
CA TYR A 185 1.93 -8.99 4.48
C TYR A 185 0.82 -9.99 4.77
N ALA A 186 0.48 -10.85 3.80
CA ALA A 186 -0.49 -11.92 3.99
C ALA A 186 -0.07 -12.89 5.11
N PHE A 187 1.20 -13.30 5.13
CA PHE A 187 1.75 -14.14 6.17
C PHE A 187 1.63 -13.50 7.55
N MET A 188 2.00 -12.22 7.69
CA MET A 188 1.93 -11.53 8.97
C MET A 188 0.48 -11.41 9.49
N TYR A 189 -0.50 -11.24 8.61
CA TYR A 189 -1.89 -11.03 8.99
C TYR A 189 -2.72 -12.31 9.09
N GLU A 190 -2.26 -13.45 8.60
CA GLU A 190 -3.01 -14.72 8.49
C GLU A 190 -3.70 -15.13 9.80
N SER A 191 -3.04 -14.97 10.95
CA SER A 191 -3.62 -15.33 12.25
C SER A 191 -4.83 -14.48 12.67
N HIS A 192 -5.09 -13.36 11.99
CA HIS A 192 -6.16 -12.41 12.29
C HIS A 192 -7.39 -12.58 11.38
N VAL A 193 -7.34 -13.49 10.41
CA VAL A 193 -8.38 -13.62 9.37
C VAL A 193 -9.68 -14.24 9.91
N ASN A 194 -9.62 -14.97 11.03
CA ASN A 194 -10.79 -15.55 11.71
C ASN A 194 -11.69 -16.41 10.78
N GLY A 195 -11.08 -17.21 9.90
CA GLY A 195 -11.78 -18.14 9.01
C GLY A 195 -12.43 -17.50 7.78
N LYS A 196 -12.26 -16.19 7.54
CA LYS A 196 -12.70 -15.54 6.31
C LYS A 196 -11.72 -15.81 5.16
N ASN A 197 -12.19 -15.65 3.93
CA ASN A 197 -11.30 -15.61 2.77
C ASN A 197 -10.42 -14.36 2.83
N MET A 198 -9.18 -14.50 2.35
CA MET A 198 -8.20 -13.41 2.33
C MET A 198 -7.60 -13.26 0.93
N GLU A 199 -7.48 -12.04 0.47
CA GLU A 199 -6.77 -11.64 -0.73
C GLU A 199 -5.69 -10.63 -0.37
N ALA A 200 -4.49 -10.76 -0.92
CA ALA A 200 -3.44 -9.75 -0.81
C ALA A 200 -3.09 -9.21 -2.19
N GLY A 201 -2.89 -7.92 -2.31
CA GLY A 201 -2.68 -7.31 -3.62
C GLY A 201 -2.35 -5.83 -3.57
N ILE A 202 -2.39 -5.20 -4.74
CA ILE A 202 -1.95 -3.84 -4.96
C ILE A 202 -3.07 -2.98 -5.56
N ILE A 203 -3.15 -1.73 -5.12
CA ILE A 203 -3.88 -0.66 -5.83
C ILE A 203 -2.84 0.31 -6.40
N SER A 204 -2.85 0.47 -7.73
CA SER A 204 -1.94 1.37 -8.44
C SER A 204 -2.62 2.68 -8.80
N PHE A 205 -2.13 3.81 -8.29
CA PHE A 205 -2.69 5.14 -8.60
C PHE A 205 -2.55 5.53 -10.07
N LYS A 206 -1.57 4.99 -10.78
CA LYS A 206 -1.45 5.18 -12.25
C LYS A 206 -2.35 4.24 -13.06
N ASN A 207 -2.98 3.25 -12.44
CA ASN A 207 -3.84 2.27 -13.08
C ASN A 207 -5.12 1.99 -12.26
N LEU A 208 -5.73 3.03 -11.71
CA LEU A 208 -6.92 2.91 -10.85
C LEU A 208 -8.12 2.23 -11.52
N LYS A 209 -8.20 2.31 -12.86
CA LYS A 209 -9.25 1.61 -13.62
C LYS A 209 -9.21 0.09 -13.46
N SER A 210 -8.05 -0.48 -13.15
CA SER A 210 -7.91 -1.91 -12.88
C SER A 210 -8.34 -2.30 -11.46
N GLY A 211 -8.62 -1.32 -10.59
CA GLY A 211 -9.03 -1.54 -9.21
C GLY A 211 -7.97 -2.26 -8.38
N PHE A 212 -8.42 -3.09 -7.47
CA PHE A 212 -7.57 -3.97 -6.68
C PHE A 212 -7.01 -5.10 -7.55
N LEU A 213 -5.71 -5.26 -7.54
CA LEU A 213 -4.96 -6.28 -8.27
C LEU A 213 -4.49 -7.37 -7.29
N PRO A 214 -5.22 -8.47 -7.14
CA PRO A 214 -4.82 -9.54 -6.24
C PRO A 214 -3.61 -10.32 -6.77
N PHE A 215 -2.80 -10.83 -5.84
CA PHE A 215 -1.85 -11.89 -6.13
C PHE A 215 -2.58 -13.13 -6.66
N ASN A 216 -2.02 -13.75 -7.69
CA ASN A 216 -2.53 -14.99 -8.24
C ASN A 216 -1.39 -15.99 -8.48
N PHE A 217 -1.61 -17.24 -8.09
CA PHE A 217 -0.75 -18.36 -8.46
C PHE A 217 -1.42 -19.16 -9.58
N LYS A 218 -0.74 -19.27 -10.71
CA LYS A 218 -1.23 -20.07 -11.86
C LYS A 218 -0.30 -21.26 -12.05
N VAL A 219 -0.78 -22.44 -11.72
CA VAL A 219 -0.10 -23.68 -12.10
C VAL A 219 -0.16 -23.80 -13.63
N GLU A 220 0.99 -23.88 -14.28
CA GLU A 220 1.02 -24.31 -15.68
C GLU A 220 0.54 -25.76 -15.72
N LYS A 221 -0.53 -26.03 -16.47
CA LYS A 221 -0.91 -27.42 -16.77
C LYS A 221 0.23 -27.99 -17.60
N GLU A 222 0.89 -29.04 -17.09
CA GLU A 222 1.75 -29.85 -17.94
C GLU A 222 0.91 -30.31 -19.12
N GLU A 223 1.30 -29.93 -20.32
CA GLU A 223 0.73 -30.52 -21.55
C GLU A 223 1.10 -32.00 -21.55
N THR A 224 0.10 -32.86 -21.33
CA THR A 224 0.20 -34.31 -21.48
C THR A 224 0.20 -34.65 -22.95
#